data_86f7d64da8f9f341faa3e2a3f3d0b811
#
_entry.id   86f7d64da8f9f341faa3e2a3f3d0b811
#
_cell.length_a   1.000
_cell.length_b   1.000
_cell.length_c   1.000
_cell.angle_alpha   90.00
_cell.angle_beta   90.00
_cell.angle_gamma   90.00
#
_symmetry.space_group_name_H-M   'P 1'
#
loop_
_entity.id
_entity.type
_entity.pdbx_description
1 polymer ?
#
loop_
_entity_poly.entity_id
_entity_poly.type
_entity_poly.pdbx_seq_one_letter_code
_entity_poly.pdbx_strand_id
1 'polypeptide(L)'
;MFCFKDKIVVVTGGARGIGKCISEKFREAGAIVCVIDLLPNDYFVGDLADKETLERFAKKVIDDYGHVDYLINNAAPKSIGITDGSYEDFEYAQRVGVTAPFYLSKLFAPSFAEGASIINISSSRDRMSQPQTESYTAAKGGIAALTHALAVSLAGKVRVNSISPGWIDNNYTVYEGADAIQQPCGRVGNPPDIANMVLYLCSDMAGFITGENICIDGGMTKQMIYHGDHGWSLNTNK
;
A
#
# COMPACT_ATOMS: atom_id res chain seq x y z
N MET A 1 9.07 -21.36 -2.22
CA MET A 1 8.81 -20.56 -1.01
C MET A 1 9.81 -19.43 -1.03
N PHE A 2 9.39 -18.16 -0.84
CA PHE A 2 10.33 -17.03 -0.78
C PHE A 2 11.19 -17.15 0.48
N CYS A 3 12.47 -16.77 0.37
CA CYS A 3 13.40 -16.69 1.49
C CYS A 3 13.91 -15.25 1.60
N PHE A 4 13.63 -14.62 2.73
CA PHE A 4 14.06 -13.25 3.05
C PHE A 4 14.92 -13.23 4.32
N LYS A 5 15.66 -14.32 4.53
CA LYS A 5 16.50 -14.46 5.71
C LYS A 5 17.43 -13.27 5.89
N ASP A 6 17.42 -12.69 7.09
CA ASP A 6 18.24 -11.55 7.51
C ASP A 6 17.99 -10.24 6.75
N LYS A 7 16.92 -10.17 5.89
CA LYS A 7 16.52 -8.96 5.18
C LYS A 7 15.83 -7.97 6.12
N ILE A 8 16.17 -6.70 6.01
CA ILE A 8 15.58 -5.61 6.80
C ILE A 8 14.40 -5.01 6.02
N VAL A 9 13.21 -5.15 6.56
CA VAL A 9 11.95 -4.75 5.95
C VAL A 9 11.26 -3.69 6.78
N VAL A 10 11.02 -2.53 6.20
CA VAL A 10 10.22 -1.46 6.81
C VAL A 10 8.78 -1.56 6.32
N VAL A 11 7.80 -1.57 7.24
CA VAL A 11 6.38 -1.60 6.90
C VAL A 11 5.64 -0.49 7.64
N THR A 12 5.03 0.44 6.88
CA THR A 12 4.15 1.45 7.46
C THR A 12 2.72 0.93 7.58
N GLY A 13 2.04 1.23 8.70
CA GLY A 13 0.69 0.72 8.95
C GLY A 13 0.67 -0.81 9.12
N GLY A 14 1.70 -1.37 9.77
CA GLY A 14 1.94 -2.82 9.87
C GLY A 14 1.24 -3.52 11.04
N ALA A 15 0.48 -2.80 11.88
CA ALA A 15 -0.13 -3.38 13.08
C ALA A 15 -1.48 -4.08 12.82
N ARG A 16 -2.12 -3.85 11.67
CA ARG A 16 -3.40 -4.48 11.30
C ARG A 16 -3.57 -4.70 9.80
N GLY A 17 -4.60 -5.48 9.42
CA GLY A 17 -5.04 -5.66 8.04
C GLY A 17 -3.94 -6.14 7.09
N ILE A 18 -3.88 -5.53 5.91
CA ILE A 18 -2.91 -5.88 4.85
C ILE A 18 -1.47 -5.73 5.38
N GLY A 19 -1.15 -4.62 6.06
CA GLY A 19 0.20 -4.37 6.57
C GLY A 19 0.65 -5.41 7.60
N LYS A 20 -0.25 -5.85 8.49
CA LYS A 20 0.04 -6.93 9.43
C LYS A 20 0.32 -8.24 8.71
N CYS A 21 -0.49 -8.61 7.73
CA CYS A 21 -0.29 -9.81 6.93
C CYS A 21 1.04 -9.78 6.17
N ILE A 22 1.41 -8.63 5.60
CA ILE A 22 2.73 -8.43 4.96
C ILE A 22 3.85 -8.65 5.98
N SER A 23 3.75 -8.01 7.16
CA SER A 23 4.76 -8.12 8.22
C SER A 23 4.96 -9.56 8.70
N GLU A 24 3.85 -10.29 8.91
CA GLU A 24 3.87 -11.69 9.33
C GLU A 24 4.53 -12.58 8.27
N LYS A 25 4.14 -12.44 7.00
CA LYS A 25 4.72 -13.23 5.90
C LYS A 25 6.23 -12.98 5.70
N PHE A 26 6.69 -11.76 5.86
CA PHE A 26 8.13 -11.48 5.84
C PHE A 26 8.85 -12.11 7.02
N ARG A 27 8.30 -12.06 8.24
CA ARG A 27 8.88 -12.75 9.42
C ARG A 27 8.92 -14.26 9.23
N GLU A 28 7.83 -14.85 8.72
CA GLU A 28 7.78 -16.29 8.38
C GLU A 28 8.84 -16.68 7.33
N ALA A 29 9.20 -15.76 6.44
CA ALA A 29 10.24 -15.95 5.43
C ALA A 29 11.67 -15.61 5.94
N GLY A 30 11.82 -15.31 7.24
CA GLY A 30 13.10 -15.08 7.91
C GLY A 30 13.58 -13.63 7.94
N ALA A 31 12.76 -12.66 7.55
CA ALA A 31 13.12 -11.25 7.58
C ALA A 31 12.98 -10.61 8.97
N ILE A 32 13.73 -9.55 9.19
CA ILE A 32 13.57 -8.64 10.33
C ILE A 32 12.62 -7.52 9.87
N VAL A 33 11.52 -7.32 10.59
CA VAL A 33 10.46 -6.38 10.18
C VAL A 33 10.34 -5.21 11.16
N CYS A 34 10.59 -4.01 10.68
CA CYS A 34 10.49 -2.74 11.40
C CYS A 34 9.14 -2.08 11.08
N VAL A 35 8.17 -2.20 11.97
CA VAL A 35 6.84 -1.62 11.81
C VAL A 35 6.80 -0.20 12.37
N ILE A 36 6.17 0.75 11.63
CA ILE A 36 5.67 2.00 12.20
C ILE A 36 4.17 2.07 12.01
N ASP A 37 3.44 2.33 13.08
CA ASP A 37 1.97 2.44 13.09
C ASP A 37 1.54 3.41 14.21
N LEU A 38 0.34 3.98 14.10
CA LEU A 38 -0.33 4.69 15.21
C LEU A 38 -0.71 3.74 16.34
N LEU A 39 -0.99 2.47 16.01
CA LEU A 39 -1.34 1.44 16.97
C LEU A 39 -0.11 0.85 17.64
N PRO A 40 -0.25 0.34 18.87
CA PRO A 40 0.81 -0.40 19.55
C PRO A 40 1.36 -1.54 18.69
N ASN A 41 2.66 -1.64 18.62
CA ASN A 41 3.39 -2.67 17.89
C ASN A 41 4.77 -2.91 18.55
N ASP A 42 5.52 -3.87 18.03
CA ASP A 42 6.79 -4.35 18.59
C ASP A 42 8.01 -3.50 18.20
N TYR A 43 7.85 -2.45 17.38
CA TYR A 43 9.02 -1.68 16.93
C TYR A 43 8.90 -0.16 17.13
N PHE A 44 7.88 0.50 16.51
CA PHE A 44 7.75 1.96 16.61
C PHE A 44 6.29 2.45 16.52
N VAL A 45 5.84 3.18 17.54
CA VAL A 45 4.53 3.84 17.54
C VAL A 45 4.70 5.31 17.18
N GLY A 46 4.00 5.77 16.15
CA GLY A 46 4.09 7.15 15.71
C GLY A 46 3.18 7.51 14.54
N ASP A 47 2.93 8.81 14.39
CA ASP A 47 2.12 9.37 13.31
C ASP A 47 2.97 9.65 12.07
N LEU A 48 2.59 9.07 10.95
CA LEU A 48 3.26 9.28 9.66
C LEU A 48 3.04 10.68 9.08
N ALA A 49 2.05 11.43 9.56
CA ALA A 49 1.86 12.82 9.17
C ALA A 49 2.86 13.78 9.82
N ASP A 50 3.57 13.33 10.86
CA ASP A 50 4.55 14.11 11.59
C ASP A 50 5.98 13.86 11.05
N LYS A 51 6.60 14.92 10.56
CA LYS A 51 7.95 14.88 9.98
C LYS A 51 9.00 14.37 10.97
N GLU A 52 8.96 14.87 12.22
CA GLU A 52 9.95 14.50 13.25
C GLU A 52 9.82 13.02 13.63
N THR A 53 8.62 12.50 13.62
CA THR A 53 8.34 11.07 13.81
C THR A 53 8.98 10.23 12.72
N LEU A 54 8.85 10.63 11.44
CA LEU A 54 9.49 9.94 10.32
C LEU A 54 11.03 9.97 10.44
N GLU A 55 11.61 11.10 10.83
CA GLU A 55 13.05 11.24 11.04
C GLU A 55 13.56 10.35 12.18
N ARG A 56 12.86 10.33 13.33
CA ARG A 56 13.21 9.47 14.47
C ARG A 56 13.09 7.98 14.14
N PHE A 57 12.04 7.63 13.42
CA PHE A 57 11.83 6.25 12.98
C PHE A 57 12.93 5.80 12.02
N ALA A 58 13.22 6.59 10.97
CA ALA A 58 14.25 6.25 10.01
C ALA A 58 15.64 6.16 10.67
N LYS A 59 15.94 7.11 11.55
CA LYS A 59 17.20 7.08 12.34
C LYS A 59 17.27 5.78 13.16
N LYS A 60 16.20 5.41 13.87
CA LYS A 60 16.19 4.17 14.67
C LYS A 60 16.47 2.94 13.81
N VAL A 61 15.84 2.80 12.64
CA VAL A 61 16.08 1.66 11.74
C VAL A 61 17.54 1.59 11.31
N ILE A 62 18.14 2.73 10.96
CA ILE A 62 19.53 2.79 10.53
C ILE A 62 20.51 2.56 11.69
N ASP A 63 20.23 3.08 12.88
CA ASP A 63 21.04 2.82 14.07
C ASP A 63 21.01 1.33 14.47
N ASP A 64 19.84 0.66 14.33
CA ASP A 64 19.68 -0.74 14.70
C ASP A 64 20.30 -1.72 13.66
N TYR A 65 20.21 -1.38 12.35
CA TYR A 65 20.51 -2.37 11.28
C TYR A 65 21.46 -1.87 10.18
N GLY A 66 21.71 -0.59 10.07
CA GLY A 66 22.64 0.00 9.10
C GLY A 66 22.12 0.16 7.68
N HIS A 67 21.11 -0.59 7.28
CA HIS A 67 20.55 -0.57 5.92
C HIS A 67 19.06 -0.96 5.90
N VAL A 68 18.44 -0.82 4.71
CA VAL A 68 17.07 -1.28 4.43
C VAL A 68 17.09 -2.05 3.10
N ASP A 69 16.54 -3.27 3.10
CA ASP A 69 16.32 -4.03 1.87
C ASP A 69 14.97 -3.68 1.22
N TYR A 70 13.91 -3.58 2.03
CA TYR A 70 12.58 -3.34 1.49
C TYR A 70 11.82 -2.28 2.30
N LEU A 71 11.21 -1.32 1.59
CA LEU A 71 10.32 -0.32 2.17
C LEU A 71 8.90 -0.54 1.64
N ILE A 72 7.97 -0.88 2.52
CA ILE A 72 6.57 -1.11 2.20
C ILE A 72 5.73 0.05 2.75
N ASN A 73 5.34 0.97 1.88
CA ASN A 73 4.46 2.09 2.19
C ASN A 73 3.01 1.61 2.09
N ASN A 74 2.49 1.05 3.20
CA ASN A 74 1.16 0.45 3.25
C ASN A 74 0.14 1.31 4.01
N ALA A 75 0.55 2.19 4.90
CA ALA A 75 -0.39 3.01 5.68
C ALA A 75 -1.41 3.72 4.78
N ALA A 76 -2.68 3.59 5.15
CA ALA A 76 -3.77 4.18 4.38
C ALA A 76 -4.23 5.51 5.00
N PRO A 77 -4.42 6.57 4.21
CA PRO A 77 -5.04 7.80 4.66
C PRO A 77 -6.53 7.60 4.95
N LYS A 78 -7.12 8.52 5.71
CA LYS A 78 -8.58 8.58 5.85
C LYS A 78 -9.24 8.94 4.52
N SER A 79 -10.43 8.40 4.29
CA SER A 79 -11.31 8.79 3.20
C SER A 79 -12.29 9.84 3.72
N ILE A 80 -12.15 11.07 3.24
CA ILE A 80 -13.00 12.22 3.62
C ILE A 80 -13.36 12.93 2.32
N GLY A 81 -14.64 13.29 2.20
CA GLY A 81 -15.22 13.82 0.98
C GLY A 81 -15.40 15.33 0.96
N ILE A 82 -15.88 15.82 -0.17
CA ILE A 82 -16.08 17.27 -0.45
C ILE A 82 -17.16 17.89 0.45
N THR A 83 -18.09 17.08 0.98
CA THR A 83 -19.19 17.60 1.81
C THR A 83 -18.73 17.90 3.23
N ASP A 84 -17.94 17.00 3.84
CA ASP A 84 -17.65 17.03 5.28
C ASP A 84 -16.17 17.26 5.58
N GLY A 85 -15.31 17.26 4.55
CA GLY A 85 -13.87 17.39 4.71
C GLY A 85 -13.41 18.82 4.95
N SER A 86 -12.57 19.03 5.96
CA SER A 86 -11.83 20.27 6.15
C SER A 86 -10.56 20.30 5.29
N TYR A 87 -9.94 21.48 5.19
CA TYR A 87 -8.63 21.64 4.57
C TYR A 87 -7.57 20.78 5.29
N GLU A 88 -7.60 20.77 6.62
CA GLU A 88 -6.67 20.05 7.49
C GLU A 88 -6.82 18.53 7.33
N ASP A 89 -8.05 18.03 7.20
CA ASP A 89 -8.31 16.61 6.94
C ASP A 89 -7.75 16.18 5.58
N PHE A 90 -7.94 17.00 4.56
CA PHE A 90 -7.39 16.71 3.23
C PHE A 90 -5.85 16.74 3.28
N GLU A 91 -5.25 17.77 3.90
CA GLU A 91 -3.80 17.89 4.05
C GLU A 91 -3.22 16.70 4.83
N TYR A 92 -3.85 16.30 5.93
CA TYR A 92 -3.43 15.14 6.72
C TYR A 92 -3.44 13.86 5.87
N ALA A 93 -4.49 13.64 5.06
CA ALA A 93 -4.57 12.49 4.18
C ALA A 93 -3.43 12.46 3.14
N GLN A 94 -3.05 13.63 2.58
CA GLN A 94 -1.91 13.73 1.66
C GLN A 94 -0.58 13.49 2.39
N ARG A 95 -0.43 13.98 3.62
CA ARG A 95 0.78 13.74 4.43
C ARG A 95 1.00 12.23 4.66
N VAL A 96 -0.05 11.51 5.06
CA VAL A 96 0.05 10.06 5.28
C VAL A 96 0.22 9.29 3.97
N GLY A 97 -0.56 9.62 2.94
CA GLY A 97 -0.66 8.81 1.72
C GLY A 97 0.40 9.09 0.66
N VAL A 98 1.03 10.28 0.68
CA VAL A 98 1.99 10.70 -0.36
C VAL A 98 3.28 11.23 0.24
N THR A 99 3.17 12.20 1.18
CA THR A 99 4.37 12.88 1.72
C THR A 99 5.24 11.93 2.54
N ALA A 100 4.65 11.11 3.41
CA ALA A 100 5.38 10.14 4.21
C ALA A 100 6.10 9.08 3.35
N PRO A 101 5.46 8.43 2.37
CA PRO A 101 6.15 7.56 1.41
C PRO A 101 7.33 8.22 0.70
N PHE A 102 7.14 9.45 0.19
CA PHE A 102 8.23 10.21 -0.40
C PHE A 102 9.37 10.45 0.61
N TYR A 103 9.01 10.92 1.80
CA TYR A 103 10.04 11.33 2.78
C TYR A 103 10.80 10.14 3.36
N LEU A 104 10.13 9.02 3.65
CA LEU A 104 10.81 7.78 4.04
C LEU A 104 11.73 7.26 2.93
N SER A 105 11.28 7.29 1.67
CA SER A 105 12.12 6.92 0.54
C SER A 105 13.39 7.78 0.46
N LYS A 106 13.26 9.10 0.70
CA LYS A 106 14.39 10.05 0.77
C LYS A 106 15.32 9.76 1.95
N LEU A 107 14.77 9.51 3.14
CA LEU A 107 15.56 9.24 4.35
C LEU A 107 16.37 7.95 4.23
N PHE A 108 15.79 6.90 3.61
CA PHE A 108 16.46 5.63 3.41
C PHE A 108 17.32 5.56 2.13
N ALA A 109 17.22 6.52 1.19
CA ALA A 109 17.94 6.48 -0.09
C ALA A 109 19.44 6.24 0.04
N PRO A 110 20.19 6.84 1.01
CA PRO A 110 21.60 6.55 1.20
C PRO A 110 21.89 5.12 1.67
N SER A 111 20.94 4.51 2.40
CA SER A 111 21.10 3.26 3.14
C SER A 111 20.33 2.07 2.52
N PHE A 112 19.73 2.22 1.35
CA PHE A 112 19.17 1.07 0.65
C PHE A 112 20.29 0.10 0.24
N ALA A 113 20.06 -1.18 0.52
CA ALA A 113 20.93 -2.27 0.04
C ALA A 113 20.92 -2.36 -1.50
N GLU A 114 21.91 -3.02 -2.06
CA GLU A 114 21.88 -3.36 -3.48
C GLU A 114 20.71 -4.30 -3.79
N GLY A 115 19.96 -4.01 -4.87
CA GLY A 115 18.75 -4.77 -5.23
C GLY A 115 17.54 -4.51 -4.35
N ALA A 116 17.57 -3.46 -3.53
CA ALA A 116 16.44 -3.07 -2.69
C ALA A 116 15.15 -2.81 -3.49
N SER A 117 14.01 -2.88 -2.81
CA SER A 117 12.71 -2.59 -3.43
C SER A 117 11.83 -1.73 -2.53
N ILE A 118 11.11 -0.79 -3.15
CA ILE A 118 10.04 0.00 -2.54
C ILE A 118 8.71 -0.48 -3.12
N ILE A 119 7.77 -0.83 -2.25
CA ILE A 119 6.40 -1.19 -2.65
C ILE A 119 5.43 -0.20 -2.02
N ASN A 120 4.70 0.49 -2.87
CA ASN A 120 3.66 1.43 -2.46
C ASN A 120 2.28 0.78 -2.57
N ILE A 121 1.50 0.75 -1.50
CA ILE A 121 0.14 0.24 -1.55
C ILE A 121 -0.80 1.40 -1.93
N SER A 122 -1.19 1.41 -3.22
CA SER A 122 -2.17 2.33 -3.78
C SER A 122 -3.60 1.79 -3.55
N SER A 123 -4.45 1.86 -4.55
CA SER A 123 -5.83 1.35 -4.57
C SER A 123 -6.34 1.36 -6.02
N SER A 124 -7.35 0.56 -6.34
CA SER A 124 -8.14 0.74 -7.57
C SER A 124 -8.72 2.15 -7.68
N ARG A 125 -8.82 2.88 -6.55
CA ARG A 125 -9.23 4.30 -6.50
C ARG A 125 -8.17 5.30 -6.99
N ASP A 126 -7.05 4.85 -7.47
CA ASP A 126 -6.09 5.69 -8.21
C ASP A 126 -6.65 6.10 -9.60
N ARG A 127 -7.65 5.36 -10.10
CA ARG A 127 -8.28 5.52 -11.43
C ARG A 127 -9.81 5.41 -11.42
N MET A 128 -10.42 5.09 -10.28
CA MET A 128 -11.85 5.00 -10.07
C MET A 128 -12.22 5.70 -8.77
N SER A 129 -13.47 6.13 -8.62
CA SER A 129 -13.92 6.84 -7.41
C SER A 129 -15.32 6.42 -7.01
N GLN A 130 -15.62 6.61 -5.75
CA GLN A 130 -16.96 6.67 -5.20
C GLN A 130 -17.18 8.11 -4.67
N PRO A 131 -18.41 8.57 -4.54
CA PRO A 131 -18.70 9.85 -3.90
C PRO A 131 -18.07 9.94 -2.51
N GLN A 132 -17.64 11.13 -2.11
CA GLN A 132 -17.08 11.41 -0.77
C GLN A 132 -15.76 10.66 -0.47
N THR A 133 -14.90 10.51 -1.49
CA THR A 133 -13.59 9.85 -1.34
C THR A 133 -12.41 10.67 -1.82
N GLU A 134 -12.59 12.00 -1.97
CA GLU A 134 -11.65 12.89 -2.64
C GLU A 134 -10.25 12.87 -2.02
N SER A 135 -10.16 12.92 -0.68
CA SER A 135 -8.87 12.90 0.02
C SER A 135 -8.11 11.58 -0.20
N TYR A 136 -8.83 10.48 -0.15
CA TYR A 136 -8.26 9.13 -0.37
C TYR A 136 -7.87 8.92 -1.84
N THR A 137 -8.77 9.26 -2.78
CA THR A 137 -8.53 9.14 -4.22
C THR A 137 -7.33 9.98 -4.66
N ALA A 138 -7.24 11.24 -4.19
CA ALA A 138 -6.10 12.10 -4.47
C ALA A 138 -4.78 11.50 -3.95
N ALA A 139 -4.77 10.97 -2.72
CA ALA A 139 -3.59 10.33 -2.16
C ALA A 139 -3.20 9.05 -2.92
N LYS A 140 -4.18 8.22 -3.32
CA LYS A 140 -3.91 6.96 -4.05
C LYS A 140 -3.50 7.20 -5.50
N GLY A 141 -4.00 8.24 -6.16
CA GLY A 141 -3.48 8.72 -7.43
C GLY A 141 -2.06 9.30 -7.29
N GLY A 142 -1.84 10.10 -6.25
CA GLY A 142 -0.53 10.69 -5.95
C GLY A 142 0.56 9.66 -5.71
N ILE A 143 0.28 8.61 -4.92
CA ILE A 143 1.27 7.55 -4.66
C ILE A 143 1.54 6.70 -5.90
N ALA A 144 0.54 6.46 -6.76
CA ALA A 144 0.74 5.77 -8.03
C ALA A 144 1.67 6.57 -8.95
N ALA A 145 1.49 7.88 -9.05
CA ALA A 145 2.37 8.77 -9.80
C ALA A 145 3.78 8.86 -9.18
N LEU A 146 3.88 8.97 -7.84
CA LEU A 146 5.15 8.99 -7.13
C LEU A 146 5.98 7.71 -7.39
N THR A 147 5.33 6.57 -7.60
CA THR A 147 5.99 5.29 -7.84
C THR A 147 6.93 5.33 -9.04
N HIS A 148 6.42 5.75 -10.22
CA HIS A 148 7.28 5.80 -11.42
C HIS A 148 8.34 6.92 -11.31
N ALA A 149 8.05 8.03 -10.64
CA ALA A 149 9.02 9.10 -10.42
C ALA A 149 10.19 8.62 -9.54
N LEU A 150 9.91 7.88 -8.46
CA LEU A 150 10.94 7.27 -7.62
C LEU A 150 11.71 6.17 -8.36
N ALA A 151 11.03 5.35 -9.18
CA ALA A 151 11.68 4.32 -9.98
C ALA A 151 12.76 4.88 -10.91
N VAL A 152 12.48 6.03 -11.53
CA VAL A 152 13.44 6.73 -12.40
C VAL A 152 14.56 7.37 -11.57
N SER A 153 14.23 8.02 -10.44
CA SER A 153 15.21 8.72 -9.60
C SER A 153 16.17 7.78 -8.88
N LEU A 154 15.73 6.54 -8.58
CA LEU A 154 16.51 5.52 -7.88
C LEU A 154 17.00 4.40 -8.83
N ALA A 155 16.96 4.65 -10.14
CA ALA A 155 17.34 3.69 -11.15
C ALA A 155 18.74 3.09 -10.90
N GLY A 156 18.87 1.78 -11.14
CA GLY A 156 20.10 1.03 -10.93
C GLY A 156 20.38 0.63 -9.47
N LYS A 157 19.66 1.20 -8.50
CA LYS A 157 19.86 0.89 -7.07
C LYS A 157 18.61 0.24 -6.44
N VAL A 158 17.43 0.80 -6.71
CA VAL A 158 16.18 0.40 -6.05
C VAL A 158 15.09 0.23 -7.11
N ARG A 159 14.37 -0.87 -7.08
CA ARG A 159 13.13 -1.04 -7.85
C ARG A 159 11.96 -0.44 -7.06
N VAL A 160 11.09 0.29 -7.73
CA VAL A 160 9.93 0.91 -7.09
C VAL A 160 8.67 0.55 -7.85
N ASN A 161 7.74 -0.13 -7.18
CA ASN A 161 6.46 -0.51 -7.77
C ASN A 161 5.31 -0.18 -6.83
N SER A 162 4.10 -0.13 -7.35
CA SER A 162 2.89 -0.02 -6.55
C SER A 162 1.93 -1.18 -6.83
N ILE A 163 1.12 -1.47 -5.83
CA ILE A 163 -0.01 -2.39 -5.93
C ILE A 163 -1.27 -1.60 -5.70
N SER A 164 -2.28 -1.79 -6.56
CA SER A 164 -3.62 -1.20 -6.44
C SER A 164 -4.63 -2.29 -6.07
N PRO A 165 -4.89 -2.51 -4.76
CA PRO A 165 -5.92 -3.44 -4.30
C PRO A 165 -7.32 -3.00 -4.73
N GLY A 166 -8.19 -3.97 -5.00
CA GLY A 166 -9.63 -3.79 -5.04
C GLY A 166 -10.26 -3.86 -3.65
N TRP A 167 -11.43 -4.48 -3.55
CA TRP A 167 -12.05 -4.74 -2.25
C TRP A 167 -11.35 -5.89 -1.52
N ILE A 168 -10.65 -5.55 -0.45
CA ILE A 168 -9.96 -6.49 0.43
C ILE A 168 -10.63 -6.46 1.80
N ASP A 169 -11.18 -7.59 2.22
CA ASP A 169 -11.73 -7.75 3.55
C ASP A 169 -10.65 -8.24 4.53
N ASN A 170 -10.44 -7.46 5.60
CA ASN A 170 -9.45 -7.75 6.64
C ASN A 170 -9.95 -8.73 7.71
N ASN A 171 -11.25 -9.01 7.74
CA ASN A 171 -11.91 -9.79 8.79
C ASN A 171 -12.22 -11.23 8.35
N TYR A 172 -11.96 -11.58 7.10
CA TYR A 172 -12.30 -12.87 6.50
C TYR A 172 -13.79 -13.20 6.61
N THR A 173 -14.62 -12.18 6.42
CA THR A 173 -16.08 -12.30 6.47
C THR A 173 -16.58 -13.24 5.37
N VAL A 174 -17.50 -14.11 5.72
CA VAL A 174 -18.22 -14.93 4.74
C VAL A 174 -19.32 -14.07 4.14
N TYR A 175 -19.16 -13.71 2.87
CA TYR A 175 -20.15 -12.94 2.11
C TYR A 175 -21.10 -13.89 1.37
N GLU A 176 -22.32 -13.43 1.17
CA GLU A 176 -23.38 -14.16 0.44
C GLU A 176 -23.94 -13.31 -0.70
N GLY A 177 -24.64 -13.94 -1.63
CA GLY A 177 -25.33 -13.27 -2.73
C GLY A 177 -24.38 -12.46 -3.62
N ALA A 178 -24.80 -11.28 -4.01
CA ALA A 178 -24.05 -10.41 -4.93
C ALA A 178 -22.67 -9.99 -4.37
N ASP A 179 -22.59 -9.72 -3.08
CA ASP A 179 -21.33 -9.32 -2.44
C ASP A 179 -20.26 -10.41 -2.51
N ALA A 180 -20.68 -11.69 -2.48
CA ALA A 180 -19.76 -12.81 -2.60
C ALA A 180 -19.13 -12.96 -3.99
N ILE A 181 -19.87 -12.63 -5.06
CA ILE A 181 -19.51 -12.97 -6.44
C ILE A 181 -19.38 -11.77 -7.39
N GLN A 182 -19.45 -10.54 -6.90
CA GLN A 182 -19.41 -9.34 -7.75
C GLN A 182 -18.07 -9.14 -8.49
N GLN A 183 -16.96 -9.68 -7.95
CA GLN A 183 -15.68 -9.65 -8.66
C GLN A 183 -15.63 -10.82 -9.67
N PRO A 184 -15.07 -10.63 -10.88
CA PRO A 184 -14.91 -11.69 -11.86
C PRO A 184 -14.23 -12.97 -11.36
N CYS A 185 -13.34 -12.86 -10.36
CA CYS A 185 -12.72 -14.04 -9.75
C CYS A 185 -13.65 -14.80 -8.77
N GLY A 186 -14.90 -14.34 -8.57
CA GLY A 186 -15.93 -15.03 -7.78
C GLY A 186 -15.76 -14.97 -6.26
N ARG A 187 -14.98 -14.02 -5.74
CA ARG A 187 -14.82 -13.80 -4.29
C ARG A 187 -14.32 -12.40 -3.96
N VAL A 188 -14.55 -11.97 -2.73
CA VAL A 188 -13.88 -10.82 -2.14
C VAL A 188 -12.40 -11.16 -1.89
N GLY A 189 -11.51 -10.20 -2.07
CA GLY A 189 -10.09 -10.36 -1.77
C GLY A 189 -9.81 -10.36 -0.26
N ASN A 190 -8.65 -10.87 0.13
CA ASN A 190 -8.19 -10.86 1.51
C ASN A 190 -6.72 -10.41 1.60
N PRO A 191 -6.18 -10.11 2.80
CA PRO A 191 -4.82 -9.61 2.96
C PRO A 191 -3.72 -10.46 2.31
N PRO A 192 -3.76 -11.81 2.32
CA PRO A 192 -2.80 -12.63 1.61
C PRO A 192 -2.74 -12.40 0.10
N ASP A 193 -3.83 -12.00 -0.57
CA ASP A 193 -3.82 -11.70 -2.01
C ASP A 193 -2.85 -10.56 -2.33
N ILE A 194 -2.79 -9.56 -1.44
CA ILE A 194 -1.89 -8.42 -1.59
C ILE A 194 -0.49 -8.77 -1.10
N ALA A 195 -0.38 -9.39 0.07
CA ALA A 195 0.91 -9.72 0.68
C ALA A 195 1.75 -10.65 -0.21
N ASN A 196 1.14 -11.62 -0.89
CA ASN A 196 1.85 -12.50 -1.82
C ASN A 196 2.49 -11.73 -2.98
N MET A 197 1.81 -10.72 -3.52
CA MET A 197 2.37 -9.87 -4.58
C MET A 197 3.49 -8.98 -4.04
N VAL A 198 3.37 -8.47 -2.81
CA VAL A 198 4.45 -7.70 -2.16
C VAL A 198 5.72 -8.55 -2.07
N LEU A 199 5.61 -9.79 -1.57
CA LEU A 199 6.75 -10.70 -1.48
C LEU A 199 7.35 -11.00 -2.86
N TYR A 200 6.49 -11.23 -3.87
CA TYR A 200 6.96 -11.45 -5.24
C TYR A 200 7.76 -10.26 -5.76
N LEU A 201 7.22 -9.03 -5.63
CA LEU A 201 7.87 -7.81 -6.11
C LEU A 201 9.17 -7.47 -5.35
N CYS A 202 9.30 -7.92 -4.09
CA CYS A 202 10.54 -7.80 -3.32
C CYS A 202 11.59 -8.86 -3.66
N SER A 203 11.19 -9.96 -4.31
CA SER A 203 12.10 -11.05 -4.67
C SER A 203 12.90 -10.76 -5.94
N ASP A 204 13.97 -11.54 -6.16
CA ASP A 204 14.79 -11.50 -7.37
C ASP A 204 14.02 -11.89 -8.64
N MET A 205 12.88 -12.63 -8.48
CA MET A 205 12.00 -13.00 -9.60
C MET A 205 11.36 -11.79 -10.28
N ALA A 206 11.26 -10.66 -9.58
CA ALA A 206 10.74 -9.39 -10.11
C ALA A 206 11.86 -8.42 -10.56
N GLY A 207 13.07 -8.90 -10.81
CA GLY A 207 14.25 -8.08 -11.11
C GLY A 207 14.10 -7.14 -12.30
N PHE A 208 13.17 -7.40 -13.23
CA PHE A 208 12.89 -6.56 -14.40
C PHE A 208 11.58 -5.79 -14.31
N ILE A 209 10.99 -5.68 -13.10
CA ILE A 209 9.74 -4.95 -12.85
C ILE A 209 10.06 -3.72 -11.98
N THR A 210 9.92 -2.52 -12.56
CA THR A 210 10.05 -1.24 -11.84
C THR A 210 9.22 -0.16 -12.52
N GLY A 211 8.67 0.76 -11.73
CA GLY A 211 7.81 1.85 -12.19
C GLY A 211 6.34 1.45 -12.41
N GLU A 212 5.98 0.19 -12.16
CA GLU A 212 4.66 -0.35 -12.46
C GLU A 212 3.65 -0.16 -11.32
N ASN A 213 2.38 -0.04 -11.70
CA ASN A 213 1.24 -0.05 -10.79
C ASN A 213 0.35 -1.27 -11.11
N ILE A 214 0.46 -2.31 -10.29
CA ILE A 214 -0.17 -3.62 -10.52
C ILE A 214 -1.50 -3.69 -9.78
N CYS A 215 -2.59 -3.86 -10.53
CA CYS A 215 -3.93 -3.99 -9.98
C CYS A 215 -4.17 -5.43 -9.49
N ILE A 216 -4.59 -5.57 -8.23
CA ILE A 216 -4.98 -6.85 -7.59
C ILE A 216 -6.38 -6.68 -7.01
N ASP A 217 -7.38 -6.88 -7.84
CA ASP A 217 -8.78 -6.53 -7.55
C ASP A 217 -9.81 -7.60 -7.94
N GLY A 218 -9.35 -8.79 -8.26
CA GLY A 218 -10.21 -9.87 -8.72
C GLY A 218 -10.88 -9.61 -10.09
N GLY A 219 -10.37 -8.65 -10.84
CA GLY A 219 -10.89 -8.26 -12.16
C GLY A 219 -11.97 -7.17 -12.11
N MET A 220 -12.29 -6.61 -10.94
CA MET A 220 -13.36 -5.63 -10.76
C MET A 220 -13.19 -4.42 -11.70
N THR A 221 -12.00 -3.85 -11.83
CA THR A 221 -11.73 -2.67 -12.69
C THR A 221 -11.70 -3.00 -14.18
N LYS A 222 -11.83 -4.26 -14.57
CA LYS A 222 -11.84 -4.72 -15.98
C LYS A 222 -13.25 -5.04 -16.48
N GLN A 223 -14.20 -5.21 -15.55
CA GLN A 223 -15.56 -5.53 -15.91
C GLN A 223 -16.31 -4.27 -16.37
N MET A 224 -16.83 -4.31 -17.60
CA MET A 224 -17.74 -3.31 -18.15
C MET A 224 -19.18 -3.75 -17.88
N ILE A 225 -19.99 -2.86 -17.31
CA ILE A 225 -21.40 -3.14 -16.97
C ILE A 225 -22.25 -2.01 -17.56
N TYR A 226 -23.29 -2.38 -18.29
CA TYR A 226 -24.32 -1.47 -18.80
C TYR A 226 -25.60 -1.57 -17.98
N HIS A 227 -26.48 -0.58 -18.12
CA HIS A 227 -27.80 -0.60 -17.49
C HIS A 227 -28.56 -1.88 -17.90
N GLY A 228 -28.99 -2.64 -16.89
CA GLY A 228 -29.68 -3.92 -17.04
C GLY A 228 -28.78 -5.16 -16.97
N ASP A 229 -27.46 -5.01 -17.12
CA ASP A 229 -26.54 -6.14 -17.00
C ASP A 229 -26.39 -6.56 -15.54
N HIS A 230 -26.36 -7.88 -15.31
CA HIS A 230 -26.14 -8.47 -13.97
C HIS A 230 -27.06 -7.91 -12.87
N GLY A 231 -28.26 -7.43 -13.25
CA GLY A 231 -29.21 -6.82 -12.33
C GLY A 231 -28.88 -5.38 -11.93
N TRP A 232 -27.81 -4.78 -12.49
CA TRP A 232 -27.53 -3.38 -12.25
C TRP A 232 -28.53 -2.48 -12.98
N SER A 233 -29.07 -1.48 -12.28
CA SER A 233 -29.94 -0.48 -12.88
C SER A 233 -29.57 0.91 -12.39
N LEU A 234 -29.50 1.86 -13.34
CA LEU A 234 -29.35 3.27 -13.00
C LEU A 234 -30.69 3.82 -12.47
N ASN A 235 -30.70 4.27 -11.24
CA ASN A 235 -31.86 4.98 -10.70
C ASN A 235 -31.80 6.44 -11.15
N THR A 236 -32.74 6.85 -11.98
CA THR A 236 -32.82 8.22 -12.51
C THR A 236 -33.63 9.16 -11.64
N ASN A 237 -34.24 8.67 -10.56
CA ASN A 237 -35.00 9.48 -9.60
C ASN A 237 -34.05 10.04 -8.52
N LYS A 238 -33.19 10.99 -8.90
CA LYS A 238 -32.42 11.82 -7.98
C LYS A 238 -32.92 13.25 -8.02
#